data_8ff8a6659ca540161a65dbe39f19275d
#
_entry.id   8ff8a6659ca540161a65dbe39f19275d
#
_cell.length_a   1.000
_cell.length_b   1.000
_cell.length_c   1.000
_cell.angle_alpha   90.00
_cell.angle_beta   90.00
_cell.angle_gamma   90.00
#
_symmetry.space_group_name_H-M   'P 1'
#
loop_
_entity.id
_entity.type
_entity.pdbx_description
1 polymer ?
#
loop_
_entity_poly.entity_id
_entity_poly.type
_entity_poly.pdbx_seq_one_letter_code
_entity_poly.pdbx_strand_id
1 'polypeptide(L)'
;MLDITFYKKQNNDNFVPCIIELCDEDYEKIIVSNFAKRFHSEKQCLIVEEEEYSIDAVYCDALVLEEAKEICNRLLFEELEKVQNYCSKIEGETINKSKLNFMFVLRDVLSSLGECQYFSYV
;
A
#
# COMPACT_ATOMS: atom_id res chain seq x y z
N MET A 1 0.67 2.74 -15.81
CA MET A 1 0.70 1.79 -14.72
C MET A 1 0.57 2.54 -13.39
N LEU A 2 -0.27 2.05 -12.51
CA LEU A 2 -0.53 2.69 -11.23
C LEU A 2 0.40 2.11 -10.17
N ASP A 3 0.81 2.95 -9.24
CA ASP A 3 1.71 2.49 -8.19
C ASP A 3 1.51 3.27 -6.90
N ILE A 4 2.09 2.74 -5.83
CA ILE A 4 2.25 3.42 -4.55
C ILE A 4 3.73 3.38 -4.20
N THR A 5 4.27 4.54 -3.82
CA THR A 5 5.69 4.68 -3.49
C THR A 5 5.83 5.00 -2.02
N PHE A 6 6.66 4.24 -1.33
CA PHE A 6 6.99 4.44 0.08
C PHE A 6 8.41 5.00 0.17
N TYR A 7 8.56 6.08 0.93
CA TYR A 7 9.85 6.74 1.10
C TYR A 7 10.39 6.42 2.48
N LYS A 8 11.50 5.68 2.51
CA LYS A 8 12.19 5.31 3.75
C LYS A 8 13.37 6.23 3.95
N LYS A 9 13.54 6.74 5.17
CA LYS A 9 14.67 7.61 5.48
C LYS A 9 15.93 6.78 5.64
N GLN A 10 16.98 7.22 4.93
CA GLN A 10 18.34 6.73 5.13
C GLN A 10 19.16 7.77 5.89
N ASN A 11 20.43 7.47 6.13
CA ASN A 11 21.36 8.41 6.76
C ASN A 11 21.45 9.70 5.94
N ASN A 12 21.65 10.85 6.61
CA ASN A 12 21.84 12.16 6.00
C ASN A 12 20.60 12.74 5.28
N ASP A 13 19.41 12.50 5.81
CA ASP A 13 18.14 13.03 5.28
C ASP A 13 17.78 12.58 3.86
N ASN A 14 18.48 11.59 3.33
CA ASN A 14 18.12 10.98 2.06
C ASN A 14 17.01 9.95 2.24
N PHE A 15 16.10 9.91 1.28
CA PHE A 15 15.01 8.93 1.24
C PHE A 15 15.25 7.94 0.13
N VAL A 16 14.88 6.69 0.40
CA VAL A 16 14.92 5.62 -0.60
C VAL A 16 13.50 5.25 -0.97
N PRO A 17 13.14 5.33 -2.26
CA PRO A 17 11.80 4.95 -2.70
C PRO A 17 11.68 3.44 -2.81
N CYS A 18 10.54 2.94 -2.34
CA CYS A 18 10.14 1.55 -2.54
C CYS A 18 8.82 1.57 -3.29
N ILE A 19 8.81 1.11 -4.52
CA ILE A 19 7.64 1.21 -5.40
C ILE A 19 6.94 -0.14 -5.46
N ILE A 20 5.62 -0.12 -5.22
CA ILE A 20 4.77 -1.29 -5.39
C ILE A 20 3.82 -1.01 -6.54
N GLU A 21 3.93 -1.78 -7.60
CA GLU A 21 3.06 -1.67 -8.76
C GLU A 21 1.72 -2.34 -8.49
N LEU A 22 0.65 -1.68 -8.91
CA LEU A 22 -0.71 -2.15 -8.67
C LEU A 22 -1.45 -2.27 -10.00
N CYS A 23 -2.21 -3.35 -10.17
CA CYS A 23 -3.16 -3.40 -11.25
C CYS A 23 -4.33 -2.45 -10.97
N ASP A 24 -5.11 -2.12 -11.98
CA ASP A 24 -6.21 -1.16 -11.86
C ASP A 24 -7.19 -1.55 -10.76
N GLU A 25 -7.51 -2.83 -10.66
CA GLU A 25 -8.45 -3.34 -9.66
C GLU A 25 -7.92 -3.18 -8.24
N ASP A 26 -6.65 -3.53 -8.03
CA ASP A 26 -6.02 -3.40 -6.71
C ASP A 26 -5.87 -1.94 -6.30
N TYR A 27 -5.49 -1.09 -7.25
CA TYR A 27 -5.38 0.36 -7.01
C TYR A 27 -6.73 0.92 -6.58
N GLU A 28 -7.81 0.54 -7.27
CA GLU A 28 -9.16 0.98 -6.92
C GLU A 28 -9.51 0.58 -5.48
N LYS A 29 -9.25 -0.65 -5.11
CA LYS A 29 -9.60 -1.17 -3.79
C LYS A 29 -8.79 -0.52 -2.67
N ILE A 30 -7.50 -0.35 -2.87
CA ILE A 30 -6.61 0.18 -1.82
C ILE A 30 -6.63 1.69 -1.79
N ILE A 31 -6.38 2.33 -2.93
CA ILE A 31 -6.16 3.77 -2.99
C ILE A 31 -7.48 4.53 -3.13
N VAL A 32 -8.20 4.30 -4.20
CA VAL A 32 -9.39 5.11 -4.52
C VAL A 32 -10.48 4.92 -3.48
N SER A 33 -10.75 3.68 -3.09
CA SER A 33 -11.82 3.36 -2.15
C SER A 33 -11.46 3.58 -0.69
N ASN A 34 -10.18 3.67 -0.36
CA ASN A 34 -9.73 3.75 1.04
C ASN A 34 -8.73 4.88 1.30
N PHE A 35 -7.51 4.77 0.79
CA PHE A 35 -6.45 5.72 1.16
C PHE A 35 -6.74 7.14 0.72
N ALA A 36 -7.22 7.34 -0.50
CA ALA A 36 -7.51 8.67 -1.02
C ALA A 36 -8.65 9.37 -0.27
N LYS A 37 -9.53 8.61 0.35
CA LYS A 37 -10.63 9.15 1.16
C LYS A 37 -10.22 9.50 2.58
N ARG A 38 -9.16 8.88 3.08
CA ARG A 38 -8.70 9.04 4.47
C ARG A 38 -7.52 9.97 4.61
N PHE A 39 -6.62 9.99 3.63
CA PHE A 39 -5.36 10.70 3.73
C PHE A 39 -5.28 11.80 2.68
N HIS A 40 -4.68 12.92 3.06
CA HIS A 40 -4.45 14.05 2.17
C HIS A 40 -2.98 14.15 1.85
N SER A 41 -2.66 14.20 0.55
CA SER A 41 -1.31 14.45 0.10
C SER A 41 -0.99 15.94 0.18
N GLU A 42 0.18 16.26 0.67
CA GLU A 42 0.69 17.62 0.70
C GLU A 42 2.02 17.66 -0.04
N LYS A 43 2.36 18.83 -0.57
CA LYS A 43 3.60 19.01 -1.28
C LYS A 43 4.78 18.92 -0.31
N GLN A 44 5.67 17.96 -0.53
CA GLN A 44 6.85 17.73 0.32
C GLN A 44 8.11 17.85 -0.52
N CYS A 45 9.13 18.47 0.04
CA CYS A 45 10.45 18.49 -0.57
C CYS A 45 11.29 17.39 0.05
N LEU A 46 11.57 16.34 -0.72
CA LEU A 46 12.33 15.20 -0.28
C LEU A 46 13.61 15.06 -1.07
N ILE A 47 14.69 14.66 -0.39
CA ILE A 47 15.95 14.37 -1.04
C ILE A 47 15.99 12.87 -1.32
N VAL A 48 15.97 12.51 -2.61
CA VAL A 48 16.02 11.14 -3.08
C VAL A 48 17.24 10.99 -3.96
N GLU A 49 18.12 10.06 -3.61
CA GLU A 49 19.37 9.82 -4.35
C GLU A 49 20.20 11.10 -4.55
N GLU A 50 20.32 11.90 -3.49
CA GLU A 50 21.08 13.14 -3.44
C GLU A 50 20.48 14.30 -4.26
N GLU A 51 19.27 14.12 -4.84
CA GLU A 51 18.57 15.18 -5.56
C GLU A 51 17.30 15.56 -4.82
N GLU A 52 16.97 16.84 -4.83
CA GLU A 52 15.77 17.36 -4.20
C GLU A 52 14.57 17.29 -5.16
N TYR A 53 13.49 16.70 -4.68
CA TYR A 53 12.25 16.57 -5.44
C TYR A 53 11.08 17.16 -4.65
N SER A 54 10.17 17.81 -5.37
CA SER A 54 8.89 18.23 -4.83
C SER A 54 7.86 17.15 -5.17
N ILE A 55 7.32 16.50 -4.16
CA ILE A 55 6.45 15.33 -4.32
C ILE A 55 5.19 15.55 -3.50
N ASP A 56 4.03 15.21 -4.08
CA ASP A 56 2.78 15.16 -3.32
C ASP A 56 2.76 13.85 -2.55
N ALA A 57 2.88 13.93 -1.24
CA ALA A 57 3.00 12.74 -0.39
C ALA A 57 2.25 12.92 0.93
N VAL A 58 1.89 11.79 1.52
CA VAL A 58 1.26 11.74 2.84
C VAL A 58 2.35 11.50 3.88
N TYR A 59 2.41 12.39 4.89
CA TYR A 59 3.32 12.19 6.01
C TYR A 59 2.79 11.08 6.93
N CYS A 60 3.66 10.13 7.24
CA CYS A 60 3.30 8.96 8.04
C CYS A 60 3.59 9.19 9.52
N ASP A 61 2.73 9.98 10.20
CA ASP A 61 2.78 10.03 11.65
C ASP A 61 2.15 8.74 12.24
N ALA A 62 2.17 8.62 13.55
CA ALA A 62 1.69 7.42 14.23
C ALA A 62 0.22 7.12 13.92
N LEU A 63 -0.62 8.15 13.85
CA LEU A 63 -2.05 7.99 13.55
C LEU A 63 -2.29 7.54 12.11
N VAL A 64 -1.59 8.15 11.16
CA VAL A 64 -1.69 7.79 9.74
C VAL A 64 -1.25 6.34 9.54
N LEU A 65 -0.12 5.95 10.13
CA LEU A 65 0.38 4.58 10.03
C LEU A 65 -0.61 3.57 10.62
N GLU A 66 -1.20 3.89 11.78
CA GLU A 66 -2.19 3.03 12.41
C GLU A 66 -3.42 2.85 11.52
N GLU A 67 -3.96 3.96 11.01
CA GLU A 67 -5.13 3.91 10.13
C GLU A 67 -4.85 3.16 8.84
N ALA A 68 -3.68 3.39 8.23
CA ALA A 68 -3.30 2.71 6.99
C ALA A 68 -3.17 1.21 7.21
N LYS A 69 -2.56 0.80 8.33
CA LYS A 69 -2.44 -0.62 8.68
C LYS A 69 -3.78 -1.25 8.94
N GLU A 70 -4.69 -0.55 9.61
CA GLU A 70 -6.05 -1.04 9.84
C GLU A 70 -6.81 -1.26 8.54
N ILE A 71 -6.69 -0.34 7.59
CA ILE A 71 -7.31 -0.48 6.28
C ILE A 71 -6.78 -1.74 5.57
N CYS A 72 -5.47 -1.91 5.54
CA CYS A 72 -4.85 -3.06 4.89
C CYS A 72 -5.24 -4.38 5.58
N ASN A 73 -5.26 -4.40 6.91
CA ASN A 73 -5.66 -5.59 7.66
C ASN A 73 -7.12 -5.95 7.43
N ARG A 74 -8.00 -4.95 7.37
CA ARG A 74 -9.41 -5.18 7.06
C ARG A 74 -9.58 -5.76 5.66
N LEU A 75 -8.92 -5.19 4.67
CA LEU A 75 -8.97 -5.70 3.30
C LEU A 75 -8.42 -7.12 3.21
N LEU A 76 -7.34 -7.40 3.92
CA LEU A 76 -6.74 -8.73 3.96
C LEU A 76 -7.70 -9.73 4.59
N PHE A 77 -8.35 -9.36 5.70
CA PHE A 77 -9.32 -10.22 6.37
C PHE A 77 -10.52 -10.52 5.47
N GLU A 78 -11.03 -9.50 4.76
CA GLU A 78 -12.12 -9.69 3.81
C GLU A 78 -11.75 -10.66 2.69
N GLU A 79 -10.52 -10.58 2.18
CA GLU A 79 -10.04 -11.50 1.14
C GLU A 79 -9.88 -12.93 1.69
N LEU A 80 -9.41 -13.06 2.93
CA LEU A 80 -9.31 -14.38 3.58
C LEU A 80 -10.68 -15.04 3.71
N GLU A 81 -11.70 -14.30 4.10
CA GLU A 81 -13.06 -14.82 4.18
C GLU A 81 -13.57 -15.28 2.82
N LYS A 82 -13.31 -14.50 1.76
CA LYS A 82 -13.71 -14.88 0.41
C LYS A 82 -13.02 -16.16 -0.04
N VAL A 83 -11.74 -16.31 0.25
CA VAL A 83 -10.97 -17.51 -0.08
C VAL A 83 -11.52 -18.73 0.67
N GLN A 84 -11.81 -18.58 1.97
CA GLN A 84 -12.39 -19.65 2.77
C GLN A 84 -13.76 -20.08 2.23
N ASN A 85 -14.63 -19.12 1.90
CA ASN A 85 -15.93 -19.42 1.33
C ASN A 85 -15.81 -20.12 -0.02
N TYR A 86 -14.86 -19.69 -0.84
CA TYR A 86 -14.60 -20.30 -2.13
C TYR A 86 -14.14 -21.75 -1.98
N CYS A 87 -13.19 -21.98 -1.08
CA CYS A 87 -12.66 -23.33 -0.82
C CYS A 87 -13.71 -24.28 -0.23
N SER A 88 -14.65 -23.77 0.57
CA SER A 88 -15.71 -24.59 1.15
C SER A 88 -16.81 -24.98 0.15
N LYS A 89 -16.98 -24.19 -0.92
CA LYS A 89 -18.01 -24.42 -1.94
C LYS A 89 -17.56 -25.28 -3.09
N ILE A 90 -16.27 -25.29 -3.40
CA ILE A 90 -15.73 -25.95 -4.59
C ILE A 90 -14.60 -26.87 -4.16
N GLU A 91 -14.93 -28.14 -3.90
CA GLU A 91 -13.92 -29.15 -3.59
C GLU A 91 -13.08 -29.44 -4.84
N GLY A 92 -11.77 -29.32 -4.72
CA GLY A 92 -10.80 -29.74 -5.72
C GLY A 92 -10.44 -28.75 -6.80
N GLU A 93 -10.96 -27.53 -6.75
CA GLU A 93 -10.53 -26.49 -7.68
C GLU A 93 -9.40 -25.64 -7.12
N THR A 94 -8.51 -25.21 -8.02
CA THR A 94 -7.37 -24.35 -7.65
C THR A 94 -7.86 -22.95 -7.32
N ILE A 95 -7.36 -22.39 -6.22
CA ILE A 95 -7.65 -21.01 -5.85
C ILE A 95 -7.13 -20.07 -6.95
N ASN A 96 -7.95 -19.11 -7.35
CA ASN A 96 -7.58 -18.15 -8.37
C ASN A 96 -6.36 -17.34 -7.95
N LYS A 97 -5.32 -17.34 -8.79
CA LYS A 97 -4.07 -16.62 -8.54
C LYS A 97 -4.28 -15.13 -8.30
N SER A 98 -5.26 -14.52 -8.95
CA SER A 98 -5.52 -13.09 -8.78
C SER A 98 -5.93 -12.71 -7.37
N LYS A 99 -6.66 -13.59 -6.68
CA LYS A 99 -7.04 -13.36 -5.27
C LYS A 99 -5.83 -13.46 -4.35
N LEU A 100 -4.97 -14.44 -4.59
CA LEU A 100 -3.72 -14.58 -3.83
C LEU A 100 -2.78 -13.40 -4.10
N ASN A 101 -2.71 -12.92 -5.34
CA ASN A 101 -1.88 -11.78 -5.69
C ASN A 101 -2.29 -10.53 -4.92
N PHE A 102 -3.60 -10.29 -4.77
CA PHE A 102 -4.08 -9.15 -3.98
C PHE A 102 -3.65 -9.25 -2.52
N MET A 103 -3.71 -10.44 -1.94
CA MET A 103 -3.25 -10.68 -0.57
C MET A 103 -1.74 -10.42 -0.42
N PHE A 104 -0.94 -10.83 -1.40
CA PHE A 104 0.50 -10.56 -1.41
C PHE A 104 0.80 -9.06 -1.54
N VAL A 105 0.03 -8.35 -2.37
CA VAL A 105 0.16 -6.90 -2.49
C VAL A 105 -0.14 -6.22 -1.16
N LEU A 106 -1.21 -6.61 -0.49
CA LEU A 106 -1.55 -6.07 0.83
C LEU A 106 -0.45 -6.33 1.87
N ARG A 107 0.14 -7.52 1.83
CA ARG A 107 1.27 -7.86 2.71
C ARG A 107 2.45 -6.94 2.45
N ASP A 108 2.77 -6.70 1.17
CA ASP A 108 3.88 -5.85 0.80
C ASP A 108 3.63 -4.39 1.21
N VAL A 109 2.41 -3.91 1.06
CA VAL A 109 2.00 -2.58 1.52
C VAL A 109 2.15 -2.47 3.04
N LEU A 110 1.67 -3.47 3.78
CA LEU A 110 1.80 -3.49 5.24
C LEU A 110 3.26 -3.47 5.69
N SER A 111 4.10 -4.27 5.04
CA SER A 111 5.53 -4.31 5.35
C SER A 111 6.20 -2.96 5.10
N SER A 112 5.87 -2.31 3.99
CA SER A 112 6.43 -1.01 3.63
C SER A 112 5.94 0.10 4.57
N LEU A 113 4.68 0.05 5.02
CA LEU A 113 4.14 1.01 5.98
C LEU A 113 4.89 0.97 7.32
N GLY A 114 5.43 -0.18 7.70
CA GLY A 114 6.17 -0.29 8.95
C GLY A 114 7.50 0.45 8.95
N GLU A 115 8.02 0.84 7.79
CA GLU A 115 9.35 1.42 7.66
C GLU A 115 9.37 2.79 6.97
N CYS A 116 8.24 3.26 6.44
CA CYS A 116 8.21 4.49 5.66
C CYS A 116 7.92 5.72 6.51
N GLN A 117 8.33 6.89 6.00
CA GLN A 117 8.01 8.18 6.61
C GLN A 117 7.05 8.99 5.74
N TYR A 118 7.01 8.69 4.46
CA TYR A 118 6.06 9.28 3.51
C TYR A 118 5.62 8.20 2.53
N PHE A 119 4.41 8.34 2.02
CA PHE A 119 4.01 7.55 0.86
C PHE A 119 3.26 8.43 -0.13
N SER A 120 3.37 8.10 -1.40
CA SER A 120 2.65 8.78 -2.48
C SER A 120 1.99 7.74 -3.39
N TYR A 121 0.92 8.16 -4.05
CA TYR A 121 0.22 7.31 -5.02
C TYR A 121 -0.24 8.17 -6.19
N VAL A 122 -0.31 7.54 -7.32
CA VAL A 122 -0.71 8.22 -8.55
C VAL A 122 -2.15 7.89 -8.89
#